data_97aca83188dad98ecce9545f761a3fd5
#
_entry.id   97aca83188dad98ecce9545f761a3fd5
#
_cell.length_a   1.000
_cell.length_b   1.000
_cell.length_c   1.000
_cell.angle_alpha   90.00
_cell.angle_beta   90.00
_cell.angle_gamma   90.00
#
_symmetry.space_group_name_H-M   'P 1'
#
loop_
_entity.id
_entity.type
_entity.pdbx_description
1 polymer ?
#
loop_
_entity_poly.entity_id
_entity_poly.type
_entity_poly.pdbx_seq_one_letter_code
_entity_poly.pdbx_strand_id
1 'polypeptide(L)'
;MKVKELYEFLQKYLEGGNISPETEVILVGEYDYGESVGKPYITNMNLIDGTKVVKEDTRAVAISVDAYLYEHEDTGYSRMWVDNETLKDLIDNDVVDYGDEEHEG
;
A
#
# COMPACT_ATOMS: atom_id res chain seq x y z
N MET A 1 -17.52 -5.60 1.41
CA MET A 1 -17.67 -5.08 0.03
C MET A 1 -18.21 -6.15 -0.87
N LYS A 2 -19.10 -5.79 -1.77
CA LYS A 2 -19.64 -6.78 -2.70
C LYS A 2 -18.91 -6.72 -4.02
N VAL A 3 -18.97 -7.81 -4.76
CA VAL A 3 -18.29 -7.88 -6.05
C VAL A 3 -18.74 -6.72 -6.94
N LYS A 4 -20.01 -6.36 -6.88
CA LYS A 4 -20.51 -5.28 -7.71
C LYS A 4 -19.79 -3.98 -7.38
N GLU A 5 -19.54 -3.73 -6.11
CA GLU A 5 -18.88 -2.49 -5.72
C GLU A 5 -17.46 -2.45 -6.23
N LEU A 6 -16.75 -3.55 -6.12
CA LEU A 6 -15.38 -3.58 -6.61
C LEU A 6 -15.35 -3.45 -8.12
N TYR A 7 -16.25 -4.13 -8.80
CA TYR A 7 -16.27 -4.08 -10.25
C TYR A 7 -16.55 -2.66 -10.74
N GLU A 8 -17.53 -1.98 -10.12
CA GLU A 8 -17.87 -0.64 -10.55
C GLU A 8 -16.74 0.34 -10.26
N PHE A 9 -16.06 0.15 -9.14
CA PHE A 9 -14.94 1.01 -8.82
C PHE A 9 -13.84 0.84 -9.87
N LEU A 10 -13.49 -0.39 -10.17
CA LEU A 10 -12.41 -0.63 -11.11
C LEU A 10 -12.78 -0.13 -12.50
N GLN A 11 -14.01 -0.36 -12.92
CA GLN A 11 -14.43 0.07 -14.24
C GLN A 11 -14.37 1.58 -14.35
N LYS A 12 -14.85 2.28 -13.34
CA LYS A 12 -14.88 3.74 -13.39
C LYS A 12 -13.48 4.32 -13.50
N TYR A 13 -12.55 3.81 -12.71
CA TYR A 13 -11.24 4.42 -12.68
C TYR A 13 -10.32 3.92 -13.78
N LEU A 14 -10.56 2.73 -14.30
CA LEU A 14 -9.84 2.29 -15.47
C LEU A 14 -10.28 3.10 -16.68
N GLU A 15 -11.59 3.34 -16.83
CA GLU A 15 -12.05 4.10 -17.96
C GLU A 15 -11.64 5.56 -17.85
N GLY A 16 -11.54 6.07 -16.65
CA GLY A 16 -11.12 7.45 -16.47
C GLY A 16 -9.64 7.68 -16.55
N GLY A 17 -8.85 6.61 -16.68
CA GLY A 17 -7.41 6.78 -16.78
C GLY A 17 -6.69 7.00 -15.48
N ASN A 18 -7.38 6.86 -14.34
CA ASN A 18 -6.74 7.07 -13.05
C ASN A 18 -5.89 5.86 -12.66
N ILE A 19 -6.27 4.69 -13.12
CA ILE A 19 -5.52 3.47 -12.87
C ILE A 19 -5.44 2.71 -14.18
N SER A 20 -4.62 1.68 -14.21
CA SER A 20 -4.46 0.86 -15.41
C SER A 20 -4.48 -0.60 -15.00
N PRO A 21 -4.49 -1.52 -15.95
CA PRO A 21 -4.44 -2.94 -15.60
C PRO A 21 -3.16 -3.32 -14.85
N GLU A 22 -2.14 -2.46 -14.92
CA GLU A 22 -0.90 -2.76 -14.20
C GLU A 22 -0.84 -2.11 -12.83
N THR A 23 -1.86 -1.37 -12.43
CA THR A 23 -1.84 -0.70 -11.13
C THR A 23 -1.90 -1.73 -10.02
N GLU A 24 -1.10 -1.53 -8.99
CA GLU A 24 -1.06 -2.49 -7.88
C GLU A 24 -2.32 -2.43 -7.06
N VAL A 25 -2.73 -3.56 -6.52
CA VAL A 25 -3.83 -3.61 -5.55
C VAL A 25 -3.20 -4.05 -4.23
N ILE A 26 -3.41 -3.27 -3.18
CA ILE A 26 -2.79 -3.58 -1.89
C ILE A 26 -3.85 -3.62 -0.82
N LEU A 27 -3.55 -4.33 0.25
CA LEU A 27 -4.45 -4.40 1.40
C LEU A 27 -3.88 -3.55 2.51
N VAL A 28 -4.76 -2.81 3.18
CA VAL A 28 -4.34 -1.91 4.24
C VAL A 28 -5.10 -2.28 5.49
N GLY A 29 -4.40 -2.51 6.59
CA GLY A 29 -5.04 -2.88 7.83
C GLY A 29 -5.61 -1.67 8.54
N GLU A 30 -6.82 -1.80 9.03
CA GLU A 30 -7.45 -0.75 9.80
C GLU A 30 -8.19 -1.37 10.94
N TYR A 31 -8.26 -0.68 12.06
CA TYR A 31 -8.82 -1.27 13.24
C TYR A 31 -10.32 -1.16 13.36
N ASP A 32 -10.91 -0.29 12.63
CA ASP A 32 -12.28 0.01 12.87
C ASP A 32 -13.32 -0.72 12.06
N TYR A 33 -12.94 -1.67 11.25
CA TYR A 33 -13.92 -2.31 10.43
C TYR A 33 -14.47 -3.53 11.13
N GLY A 34 -15.75 -3.54 11.34
CA GLY A 34 -16.40 -4.71 11.83
C GLY A 34 -16.61 -5.75 10.78
N GLU A 35 -16.42 -5.38 9.53
CA GLU A 35 -16.55 -6.31 8.46
C GLU A 35 -15.23 -6.52 7.84
N SER A 36 -15.09 -7.54 7.09
CA SER A 36 -13.78 -7.95 6.64
C SER A 36 -13.15 -7.01 5.66
N VAL A 37 -13.90 -6.30 4.86
CA VAL A 37 -13.31 -5.53 3.79
C VAL A 37 -14.02 -4.21 3.63
N GLY A 38 -13.27 -3.15 3.58
CA GLY A 38 -13.82 -1.83 3.32
C GLY A 38 -13.87 -1.53 1.86
N LYS A 39 -14.27 -0.33 1.50
CA LYS A 39 -14.37 0.05 0.11
C LYS A 39 -13.01 0.37 -0.47
N PRO A 40 -12.80 0.12 -1.74
CA PRO A 40 -11.51 0.40 -2.33
C PRO A 40 -11.33 1.91 -2.53
N TYR A 41 -10.10 2.35 -2.56
CA TYR A 41 -9.79 3.74 -2.84
C TYR A 41 -8.43 3.82 -3.52
N ILE A 42 -8.15 4.94 -4.17
CA ILE A 42 -6.90 5.13 -4.87
C ILE A 42 -5.97 5.94 -3.99
N THR A 43 -4.73 5.52 -3.88
CA THR A 43 -3.77 6.21 -3.06
C THR A 43 -2.39 6.00 -3.65
N ASN A 44 -1.40 6.71 -3.14
CA ASN A 44 -0.03 6.50 -3.56
C ASN A 44 0.71 5.87 -2.39
N MET A 45 1.50 4.87 -2.70
CA MET A 45 2.17 4.09 -1.68
C MET A 45 3.62 3.84 -2.06
N ASN A 46 4.37 3.38 -1.10
CA ASN A 46 5.79 3.14 -1.29
C ASN A 46 6.11 1.72 -0.86
N LEU A 47 6.92 1.03 -1.62
CA LEU A 47 7.27 -0.34 -1.31
C LEU A 47 8.64 -0.37 -0.66
N ILE A 48 8.72 -1.00 0.49
CA ILE A 48 9.95 -1.15 1.22
C ILE A 48 10.31 -2.61 1.20
N ASP A 49 11.58 -2.92 0.94
CA ASP A 49 12.06 -4.28 0.94
C ASP A 49 13.17 -4.30 1.97
N GLY A 50 12.93 -4.90 3.11
CA GLY A 50 13.88 -4.87 4.20
C GLY A 50 13.98 -3.46 4.76
N THR A 51 15.12 -2.85 4.64
CA THR A 51 15.29 -1.49 5.11
C THR A 51 15.42 -0.51 3.96
N LYS A 52 15.10 -0.94 2.73
CA LYS A 52 15.30 -0.06 1.61
C LYS A 52 14.02 0.23 0.87
N VAL A 53 13.90 1.44 0.36
CA VAL A 53 12.74 1.83 -0.42
C VAL A 53 13.00 1.42 -1.86
N VAL A 54 12.15 0.56 -2.40
CA VAL A 54 12.35 0.09 -3.76
C VAL A 54 11.36 0.70 -4.74
N LYS A 55 10.22 1.19 -4.30
CA LYS A 55 9.31 1.94 -5.14
C LYS A 55 8.78 3.10 -4.35
N GLU A 56 8.68 4.25 -4.98
CA GLU A 56 8.27 5.43 -4.26
C GLU A 56 7.11 6.09 -4.94
N ASP A 57 6.13 6.52 -4.19
CA ASP A 57 4.99 7.30 -4.68
C ASP A 57 4.28 6.58 -5.82
N THR A 58 4.02 5.31 -5.67
CA THR A 58 3.40 4.51 -6.70
C THR A 58 1.91 4.49 -6.50
N ARG A 59 1.15 4.75 -7.55
CA ARG A 59 -0.31 4.73 -7.44
C ARG A 59 -0.80 3.31 -7.26
N ALA A 60 -1.75 3.12 -6.37
CA ALA A 60 -2.28 1.81 -6.07
C ALA A 60 -3.75 1.89 -5.71
N VAL A 61 -4.45 0.78 -5.84
CA VAL A 61 -5.80 0.63 -5.34
C VAL A 61 -5.66 -0.03 -3.98
N ALA A 62 -6.15 0.63 -2.94
CA ALA A 62 -6.04 0.11 -1.59
C ALA A 62 -7.38 -0.40 -1.12
N ILE A 63 -7.39 -1.52 -0.43
CA ILE A 63 -8.60 -2.08 0.14
C ILE A 63 -8.33 -2.26 1.62
N SER A 64 -9.17 -1.66 2.45
CA SER A 64 -8.97 -1.73 3.90
C SER A 64 -9.55 -3.01 4.43
N VAL A 65 -8.84 -3.65 5.34
CA VAL A 65 -9.30 -4.88 5.94
C VAL A 65 -9.08 -4.78 7.44
N ASP A 66 -9.67 -5.70 8.18
CA ASP A 66 -9.51 -5.73 9.62
C ASP A 66 -8.04 -5.93 9.93
N ALA A 67 -7.51 -5.07 10.74
CA ALA A 67 -6.08 -5.12 11.06
C ALA A 67 -5.68 -6.42 11.72
N TYR A 68 -6.59 -7.05 12.42
CA TYR A 68 -6.25 -8.29 13.08
C TYR A 68 -5.87 -9.38 12.09
N LEU A 69 -6.30 -9.26 10.86
CA LEU A 69 -5.95 -10.28 9.89
C LEU A 69 -4.50 -10.18 9.49
N TYR A 70 -3.87 -9.09 9.80
CA TYR A 70 -2.50 -8.93 9.44
C TYR A 70 -1.56 -8.96 10.59
N GLU A 71 -2.04 -9.25 11.77
CA GLU A 71 -1.16 -9.17 12.88
C GLU A 71 -0.25 -10.33 12.91
N HIS A 72 1.01 -10.12 12.82
CA HIS A 72 2.00 -11.14 12.85
C HIS A 72 3.05 -10.73 13.79
N GLU A 73 3.52 -11.57 14.60
CA GLU A 73 4.47 -11.17 15.52
C GLU A 73 5.79 -11.09 14.93
N ASP A 74 6.27 -11.99 14.30
CA ASP A 74 7.60 -11.88 13.85
C ASP A 74 7.66 -12.35 12.49
N THR A 75 7.04 -11.64 11.67
CA THR A 75 6.85 -12.12 10.38
C THR A 75 8.06 -12.23 9.57
N GLY A 76 9.04 -11.52 9.87
CA GLY A 76 10.15 -11.56 9.00
C GLY A 76 9.82 -11.01 7.64
N TYR A 77 8.89 -10.13 7.54
CA TYR A 77 8.54 -9.55 6.32
C TYR A 77 9.70 -8.94 5.71
N SER A 78 9.91 -9.13 4.47
CA SER A 78 10.94 -8.40 3.78
C SER A 78 10.33 -7.32 2.92
N ARG A 79 9.05 -7.35 2.65
CA ARG A 79 8.46 -6.35 1.77
C ARG A 79 7.15 -5.88 2.34
N MET A 80 6.86 -4.57 2.22
CA MET A 80 5.60 -4.05 2.68
C MET A 80 5.34 -2.71 2.00
N TRP A 81 4.08 -2.35 1.85
CA TRP A 81 3.69 -1.07 1.30
C TRP A 81 3.33 -0.12 2.44
N VAL A 82 3.80 1.12 2.35
CA VAL A 82 3.48 2.12 3.36
C VAL A 82 3.09 3.40 2.64
N ASP A 83 2.28 4.23 3.28
CA ASP A 83 1.88 5.49 2.68
C ASP A 83 3.01 6.50 2.82
N ASN A 84 2.82 7.68 2.23
CA ASN A 84 3.88 8.66 2.20
C ASN A 84 4.22 9.19 3.58
N GLU A 85 3.23 9.33 4.44
CA GLU A 85 3.50 9.85 5.75
C GLU A 85 4.27 8.84 6.57
N THR A 86 3.93 7.59 6.50
CA THR A 86 4.65 6.55 7.20
C THR A 86 6.07 6.44 6.67
N LEU A 87 6.24 6.55 5.36
CA LEU A 87 7.58 6.48 4.80
C LEU A 87 8.44 7.62 5.34
N LYS A 88 7.88 8.82 5.43
CA LYS A 88 8.65 9.93 5.92
C LYS A 88 9.10 9.67 7.35
N ASP A 89 8.21 9.13 8.18
CA ASP A 89 8.57 8.84 9.54
C ASP A 89 9.66 7.78 9.62
N LEU A 90 9.59 6.76 8.79
CA LEU A 90 10.58 5.71 8.83
C LEU A 90 11.95 6.23 8.39
N ILE A 91 11.97 7.13 7.43
CA ILE A 91 13.24 7.68 7.00
C ILE A 91 13.79 8.64 8.05
N ASP A 92 12.93 9.44 8.66
CA ASP A 92 13.40 10.38 9.67
C ASP A 92 13.95 9.65 10.90
N ASN A 93 13.48 8.45 11.15
CA ASN A 93 13.94 7.68 12.29
C ASN A 93 15.00 6.66 11.90
N ASP A 94 15.52 6.75 10.70
CA ASP A 94 16.59 5.89 10.24
C ASP A 94 16.21 4.41 10.22
N VAL A 95 14.96 4.09 10.11
CA VAL A 95 14.52 2.70 10.01
C VAL A 95 14.72 2.20 8.59
N VAL A 96 14.48 3.05 7.58
CA VAL A 96 14.68 2.67 6.20
C VAL A 96 15.42 3.77 5.48
N ASP A 97 15.98 3.48 4.33
CA ASP A 97 16.63 4.48 3.53
C ASP A 97 16.35 4.17 2.08
N TYR A 98 16.73 5.05 1.20
CA TYR A 98 16.52 4.86 -0.22
C TYR A 98 17.61 3.94 -0.69
N GLY A 99 17.33 2.84 -1.07
CA GLY A 99 18.26 1.85 -1.32
C GLY A 99 19.29 2.06 -2.32
N ASP A 100 19.19 3.06 -3.13
CA ASP A 100 20.14 3.10 -4.12
C ASP A 100 21.15 3.99 -3.72
N GLU A 101 22.08 3.53 -3.39
CA GLU A 101 23.08 4.28 -3.06
C GLU A 101 23.71 4.81 -4.10
N GLU A 102 23.34 4.46 -5.17
CA GLU A 102 23.95 5.02 -6.22
C GLU A 102 23.74 6.37 -6.15
N HIS A 103 22.76 6.72 -5.58
CA HIS A 103 22.54 8.05 -5.69
C HIS A 103 23.46 8.72 -4.82
N GLU A 104 24.11 8.06 -4.01
CA GLU A 104 24.91 8.75 -3.27
C GLU A 104 26.09 8.77 -3.89
N GLY A 105 26.19 8.08 -4.70
CA GLY A 105 27.43 8.11 -5.37
C GLY A 105 27.76 9.39 -5.72
#